data_c713c387481cf7b81a5fe20300fbacb9
#
_entry.id   c713c387481cf7b81a5fe20300fbacb9
#
_cell.length_a   1.000
_cell.length_b   1.000
_cell.length_c   1.000
_cell.angle_alpha   90.00
_cell.angle_beta   90.00
_cell.angle_gamma   90.00
#
_symmetry.space_group_name_H-M   'P 1'
#
loop_
_entity.id
_entity.type
_entity.pdbx_description
1 polymer ?
#
loop_
_entity_poly.entity_id
_entity_poly.type
_entity_poly.pdbx_seq_one_letter_code
_entity_poly.pdbx_strand_id
1 'polypeptide(L)'
;MSSNIEALLEDLFILQRLGIKVGLDHTEKLLNAIGDPHLNLNCIHIAGTNGKGSTCAIITRILIESGLNVGLYTSPHLIKFNERIQVNNQKISDNDIAFFMEQNMSHIKKIKSTFFETTTAMAFDYFHKKSVDIAVIE
;
A
#
# COMPACT_ATOMS: atom_id res chain seq x y z
N MET A 1 -12.10 -12.56 -15.56
CA MET A 1 -10.96 -11.92 -14.85
C MET A 1 -11.28 -10.49 -14.38
N SER A 2 -11.83 -9.63 -15.23
CA SER A 2 -12.24 -8.27 -14.81
C SER A 2 -13.29 -8.27 -13.70
N SER A 3 -14.25 -9.18 -13.73
CA SER A 3 -15.30 -9.29 -12.71
C SER A 3 -14.77 -9.65 -11.32
N ASN A 4 -13.66 -10.39 -11.24
CA ASN A 4 -13.09 -10.79 -9.96
C ASN A 4 -12.35 -9.63 -9.30
N ILE A 5 -11.59 -8.85 -10.07
CA ILE A 5 -10.88 -7.69 -9.52
C ILE A 5 -11.85 -6.60 -9.04
N GLU A 6 -12.93 -6.37 -9.78
CA GLU A 6 -13.96 -5.42 -9.38
C GLU A 6 -14.58 -5.82 -8.04
N ALA A 7 -14.94 -7.10 -7.87
CA ALA A 7 -15.48 -7.61 -6.62
C ALA A 7 -14.49 -7.47 -5.45
N LEU A 8 -13.22 -7.75 -5.68
CA LEU A 8 -12.19 -7.61 -4.64
C LEU A 8 -11.93 -6.15 -4.27
N LEU A 9 -11.97 -5.24 -5.25
CA LEU A 9 -11.87 -3.81 -4.97
C LEU A 9 -13.10 -3.30 -4.23
N GLU A 10 -14.30 -3.80 -4.56
CA GLU A 10 -15.51 -3.49 -3.79
C GLU A 10 -15.37 -3.97 -2.33
N ASP A 11 -14.89 -5.18 -2.11
CA ASP A 11 -14.62 -5.70 -0.78
C ASP A 11 -13.64 -4.80 -0.02
N LEU A 12 -12.59 -4.36 -0.69
CA LEU A 12 -11.62 -3.43 -0.10
C LEU A 12 -12.27 -2.08 0.26
N PHE A 13 -13.07 -1.51 -0.64
CA PHE A 13 -13.75 -0.25 -0.38
C PHE A 13 -14.83 -0.35 0.70
N ILE A 14 -15.47 -1.51 0.85
CA ILE A 14 -16.41 -1.75 1.94
C ILE A 14 -15.73 -1.57 3.30
N LEU A 15 -14.45 -1.87 3.41
CA LEU A 15 -13.69 -1.68 4.65
C LEU A 15 -13.63 -0.21 5.10
N GLN A 16 -13.86 0.74 4.20
CA GLN A 16 -13.96 2.17 4.57
C GLN A 16 -15.08 2.43 5.56
N ARG A 17 -16.12 1.59 5.56
CA ARG A 17 -17.25 1.69 6.49
C ARG A 17 -16.85 1.38 7.93
N LEU A 18 -15.74 0.69 8.14
CA LEU A 18 -15.19 0.41 9.46
C LEU A 18 -14.57 1.67 10.10
N GLY A 19 -14.39 2.71 9.30
CA GLY A 19 -13.85 3.99 9.75
C GLY A 19 -12.35 3.96 9.98
N ILE A 20 -11.87 4.94 10.72
CA ILE A 20 -10.47 5.06 11.12
C ILE A 20 -10.37 4.59 12.57
N LYS A 21 -9.45 3.65 12.81
CA LYS A 21 -9.15 3.17 14.16
C LYS A 21 -7.89 3.83 14.67
N VAL A 22 -7.94 4.25 15.94
CA VAL A 22 -6.77 4.82 16.61
C VAL A 22 -5.83 3.69 17.06
N GLY A 23 -4.53 3.87 16.82
CA GLY A 23 -3.50 2.92 17.23
C GLY A 23 -3.03 2.03 16.08
N LEU A 24 -2.03 1.21 16.39
CA LEU A 24 -1.33 0.37 15.41
C LEU A 24 -1.66 -1.12 15.52
N ASP A 25 -2.45 -1.52 16.51
CA ASP A 25 -2.69 -2.94 16.83
C ASP A 25 -3.16 -3.76 15.64
N HIS A 26 -4.13 -3.26 14.89
CA HIS A 26 -4.69 -3.97 13.73
C HIS A 26 -3.67 -4.03 12.58
N THR A 27 -2.95 -2.94 12.35
CA THR A 27 -1.91 -2.89 11.32
C THR A 27 -0.79 -3.87 11.64
N GLU A 28 -0.33 -3.88 12.89
CA GLU A 28 0.72 -4.81 13.34
C GLU A 28 0.27 -6.26 13.24
N LYS A 29 -0.95 -6.57 13.64
CA LYS A 29 -1.50 -7.93 13.53
C LYS A 29 -1.58 -8.38 12.09
N LEU A 30 -2.04 -7.52 11.20
CA LEU A 30 -2.14 -7.86 9.77
C LEU A 30 -0.76 -8.04 9.15
N LEU A 31 0.18 -7.14 9.43
CA LEU A 31 1.56 -7.25 8.95
C LEU A 31 2.21 -8.54 9.44
N ASN A 32 2.03 -8.88 10.71
CA ASN A 32 2.54 -10.14 11.27
C ASN A 32 1.94 -11.36 10.55
N ALA A 33 0.65 -11.34 10.29
CA ALA A 33 -0.04 -12.43 9.60
C ALA A 33 0.48 -12.66 8.17
N ILE A 34 0.98 -11.62 7.51
CA ILE A 34 1.51 -11.70 6.15
C ILE A 34 3.04 -11.83 6.08
N GLY A 35 3.71 -12.01 7.22
CA GLY A 35 5.15 -12.28 7.28
C GLY A 35 6.03 -11.09 7.58
N ASP A 36 5.51 -10.02 8.17
CA ASP A 36 6.23 -8.80 8.56
C ASP A 36 7.06 -8.17 7.42
N PRO A 37 6.47 -7.90 6.25
CA PRO A 37 7.20 -7.41 5.09
C PRO A 37 7.85 -6.04 5.28
N HIS A 38 7.43 -5.30 6.31
CA HIS A 38 7.90 -3.96 6.63
C HIS A 38 9.22 -3.92 7.41
N LEU A 39 9.60 -5.01 8.07
CA LEU A 39 10.72 -4.99 9.03
C LEU A 39 12.08 -4.66 8.41
N ASN A 40 12.29 -5.01 7.15
CA ASN A 40 13.54 -4.75 6.45
C ASN A 40 13.41 -3.66 5.38
N LEU A 41 12.34 -2.89 5.42
CA LEU A 41 12.05 -1.85 4.44
C LEU A 41 12.62 -0.51 4.91
N ASN A 42 13.49 0.08 4.11
CA ASN A 42 13.93 1.46 4.33
C ASN A 42 12.85 2.41 3.82
N CYS A 43 12.45 3.36 4.66
CA CYS A 43 11.37 4.30 4.32
C CYS A 43 11.79 5.74 4.51
N ILE A 44 11.28 6.61 3.63
CA ILE A 44 11.23 8.06 3.84
C ILE A 44 9.75 8.40 4.03
N HIS A 45 9.39 8.89 5.22
CA HIS A 45 8.03 9.28 5.54
C HIS A 45 7.84 10.78 5.34
N ILE A 46 6.88 11.15 4.51
CA ILE A 46 6.53 12.54 4.24
C ILE A 46 5.21 12.86 4.93
N ALA A 47 5.24 13.80 5.86
CA ALA A 47 4.07 14.24 6.60
C ALA A 47 3.92 15.76 6.47
N GLY A 48 2.70 16.24 6.61
CA GLY A 48 2.39 17.67 6.54
C GLY A 48 0.99 17.93 6.01
N THR A 49 0.61 19.19 5.92
CA THR A 49 -0.71 19.62 5.46
C THR A 49 -0.78 19.89 3.97
N ASN A 50 0.30 20.45 3.40
CA ASN A 50 0.35 20.83 1.99
C ASN A 50 1.63 20.35 1.32
N GLY A 51 1.56 20.06 0.02
CA GLY A 51 2.73 19.76 -0.79
C GLY A 51 3.31 18.35 -0.59
N LYS A 52 2.64 17.49 0.15
CA LYS A 52 3.12 16.11 0.39
C LYS A 52 3.29 15.33 -0.92
N GLY A 53 2.26 15.33 -1.76
CA GLY A 53 2.28 14.61 -3.03
C GLY A 53 3.39 15.08 -3.96
N SER A 54 3.57 16.39 -4.08
CA SER A 54 4.65 16.99 -4.90
C SER A 54 6.03 16.63 -4.35
N THR A 55 6.22 16.71 -3.04
CA THR A 55 7.46 16.34 -2.38
C THR A 55 7.78 14.84 -2.59
N CYS A 56 6.79 13.97 -2.41
CA CYS A 56 6.94 12.54 -2.66
C CYS A 56 7.35 12.26 -4.10
N ALA A 57 6.71 12.91 -5.06
CA ALA A 57 7.01 12.72 -6.48
C ALA A 57 8.45 13.14 -6.82
N ILE A 58 8.90 14.29 -6.31
CA ILE A 58 10.25 14.80 -6.53
C ILE A 58 11.30 13.88 -5.92
N ILE A 59 11.13 13.48 -4.67
CA ILE A 59 12.06 12.58 -3.98
C ILE A 59 12.12 11.23 -4.69
N THR A 60 10.98 10.68 -5.05
CA THR A 60 10.89 9.39 -5.78
C THR A 60 11.67 9.47 -7.08
N ARG A 61 11.50 10.55 -7.84
CA ARG A 61 12.21 10.72 -9.11
C ARG A 61 13.73 10.82 -8.92
N ILE A 62 14.17 11.57 -7.92
CA ILE A 62 15.61 11.68 -7.60
C ILE A 62 16.19 10.31 -7.26
N LEU A 63 15.51 9.54 -6.44
CA LEU A 63 15.96 8.21 -6.03
C LEU A 63 16.02 7.23 -7.20
N ILE A 64 15.01 7.26 -8.08
CA ILE A 64 15.00 6.43 -9.29
C ILE A 64 16.17 6.80 -10.21
N GLU A 65 16.39 8.08 -10.44
CA GLU A 65 17.51 8.57 -11.28
C GLU A 65 18.88 8.23 -10.67
N SER A 66 18.93 8.01 -9.35
CA SER A 66 20.14 7.55 -8.66
C SER A 66 20.39 6.06 -8.82
N GLY A 67 19.53 5.32 -9.53
CA GLY A 67 19.67 3.89 -9.78
C GLY A 67 19.04 2.99 -8.74
N LEU A 68 18.26 3.53 -7.80
CA LEU A 68 17.58 2.75 -6.78
C LEU A 68 16.25 2.19 -7.28
N ASN A 69 15.85 1.07 -6.70
CA ASN A 69 14.52 0.48 -6.87
C ASN A 69 13.60 1.09 -5.81
N VAL A 70 12.62 1.89 -6.22
CA VAL A 70 11.90 2.80 -5.31
C VAL A 70 10.41 2.49 -5.27
N GLY A 71 9.88 2.25 -4.06
CA GLY A 71 8.46 2.18 -3.81
C GLY A 71 7.88 3.57 -3.49
N LEU A 72 6.64 3.79 -3.86
CA LEU A 72 5.89 5.01 -3.55
C LEU A 72 4.50 4.64 -3.06
N TYR A 73 4.14 5.10 -1.87
CA TYR A 73 2.80 4.94 -1.30
C TYR A 73 2.21 6.32 -1.01
N THR A 74 1.12 6.66 -1.70
CA THR A 74 0.43 7.95 -1.57
C THR A 74 -1.07 7.77 -1.41
N SER A 75 -1.74 8.77 -0.89
CA SER A 75 -3.19 8.82 -0.76
C SER A 75 -3.70 10.26 -0.72
N PRO A 76 -4.92 10.51 -1.14
CA PRO A 76 -5.82 9.60 -1.85
C PRO A 76 -5.44 9.44 -3.33
N HIS A 77 -6.08 8.50 -4.04
CA HIS A 77 -5.96 8.40 -5.49
C HIS A 77 -6.92 9.38 -6.18
N LEU A 78 -6.60 9.75 -7.42
CA LEU A 78 -7.44 10.65 -8.22
C LEU A 78 -8.49 9.88 -9.03
N ILE A 79 -8.08 8.81 -9.71
CA ILE A 79 -8.93 8.05 -10.62
C ILE A 79 -9.01 6.58 -10.21
N LYS A 80 -7.87 5.93 -10.04
CA LYS A 80 -7.79 4.50 -9.74
C LYS A 80 -7.00 4.22 -8.48
N PHE A 81 -7.46 3.24 -7.70
CA PHE A 81 -6.77 2.76 -6.51
C PHE A 81 -5.29 2.44 -6.76
N ASN A 82 -4.98 1.89 -7.95
CA ASN A 82 -3.61 1.51 -8.35
C ASN A 82 -2.60 2.65 -8.22
N GLU A 83 -3.05 3.90 -8.28
CA GLU A 83 -2.18 5.08 -8.13
C GLU A 83 -1.53 5.17 -6.75
N ARG A 84 -2.14 4.55 -5.74
CA ARG A 84 -1.66 4.61 -4.36
C ARG A 84 -0.36 3.86 -4.13
N ILE A 85 -0.08 2.84 -4.94
CA ILE A 85 1.06 1.94 -4.75
C ILE A 85 1.81 1.83 -6.07
N GLN A 86 3.05 2.30 -6.09
CA GLN A 86 3.87 2.30 -7.29
C GLN A 86 5.29 1.80 -6.98
N VAL A 87 5.92 1.19 -7.96
CA VAL A 87 7.35 0.85 -7.92
C VAL A 87 7.98 1.40 -9.20
N ASN A 88 9.00 2.24 -9.05
CA ASN A 88 9.69 2.90 -10.17
C ASN A 88 8.71 3.61 -11.12
N ASN A 89 7.75 4.34 -10.54
CA ASN A 89 6.69 5.07 -11.23
C ASN A 89 5.71 4.19 -12.02
N GLN A 90 5.69 2.88 -11.77
CA GLN A 90 4.72 1.97 -12.34
C GLN A 90 3.71 1.55 -11.28
N LYS A 91 2.44 1.77 -11.57
CA LYS A 91 1.34 1.46 -10.66
C LYS A 91 1.22 -0.05 -10.44
N ILE A 92 0.85 -0.46 -9.23
CA ILE A 92 0.52 -1.86 -8.94
C ILE A 92 -0.54 -2.36 -9.92
N SER A 93 -0.38 -3.58 -10.40
CA SER A 93 -1.35 -4.18 -11.35
C SER A 93 -2.60 -4.64 -10.62
N ASP A 94 -3.71 -4.73 -11.37
CA ASP A 94 -4.95 -5.31 -10.86
C ASP A 94 -4.74 -6.74 -10.37
N ASN A 95 -3.91 -7.52 -11.07
CA ASN A 95 -3.60 -8.90 -10.67
C ASN A 95 -2.88 -8.96 -9.33
N ASP A 96 -1.95 -8.05 -9.08
CA ASP A 96 -1.23 -8.01 -7.80
C ASP A 96 -2.14 -7.59 -6.64
N ILE A 97 -3.06 -6.65 -6.88
CA ILE A 97 -4.09 -6.28 -5.90
C ILE A 97 -4.98 -7.48 -5.59
N ALA A 98 -5.49 -8.15 -6.63
CA ALA A 98 -6.35 -9.32 -6.49
C ALA A 98 -5.64 -10.43 -5.73
N PHE A 99 -4.39 -10.70 -6.06
CA PHE A 99 -3.59 -11.73 -5.40
C PHE A 99 -3.45 -11.45 -3.91
N PHE A 100 -3.11 -10.21 -3.53
CA PHE A 100 -3.01 -9.84 -2.12
C PHE A 100 -4.34 -10.03 -1.39
N MET A 101 -5.43 -9.55 -1.97
CA MET A 101 -6.76 -9.66 -1.36
C MET A 101 -7.19 -11.12 -1.19
N GLU A 102 -7.01 -11.94 -2.22
CA GLU A 102 -7.36 -13.37 -2.17
C GLU A 102 -6.54 -14.13 -1.12
N GLN A 103 -5.25 -13.87 -1.06
CA GLN A 103 -4.37 -14.55 -0.11
C GLN A 103 -4.63 -14.16 1.34
N ASN A 104 -5.09 -12.94 1.58
CA ASN A 104 -5.13 -12.36 2.93
C ASN A 104 -6.55 -12.04 3.43
N MET A 105 -7.58 -12.33 2.64
CA MET A 105 -8.97 -12.00 3.01
C MET A 105 -9.38 -12.60 4.36
N SER A 106 -8.95 -13.83 4.65
CA SER A 106 -9.23 -14.47 5.93
C SER A 106 -8.63 -13.70 7.11
N HIS A 107 -7.40 -13.22 6.97
CA HIS A 107 -6.74 -12.40 7.99
C HIS A 107 -7.42 -11.05 8.15
N ILE A 108 -7.75 -10.40 7.03
CA ILE A 108 -8.42 -9.10 6.99
C ILE A 108 -9.75 -9.18 7.74
N LYS A 109 -10.56 -10.19 7.47
CA LYS A 109 -11.86 -10.40 8.13
C LYS A 109 -11.72 -10.72 9.61
N LYS A 110 -10.77 -11.59 9.96
CA LYS A 110 -10.53 -12.00 11.35
C LYS A 110 -10.06 -10.84 12.22
N ILE A 111 -9.15 -10.01 11.69
CA ILE A 111 -8.59 -8.86 12.41
C ILE A 111 -9.55 -7.66 12.36
N LYS A 112 -10.49 -7.66 11.42
CA LYS A 112 -11.38 -6.53 11.11
C LYS A 112 -10.57 -5.30 10.69
N SER A 113 -9.59 -5.51 9.80
CA SER A 113 -8.76 -4.43 9.26
C SER A 113 -9.59 -3.42 8.49
N THR A 114 -9.29 -2.14 8.71
CA THR A 114 -9.89 -1.05 7.96
C THR A 114 -9.30 -0.97 6.55
N PHE A 115 -9.90 -0.14 5.70
CA PHE A 115 -9.36 0.15 4.37
C PHE A 115 -7.91 0.65 4.44
N PHE A 116 -7.64 1.62 5.31
CA PHE A 116 -6.30 2.19 5.43
C PHE A 116 -5.27 1.18 5.92
N GLU A 117 -5.61 0.40 6.94
CA GLU A 117 -4.72 -0.64 7.47
C GLU A 117 -4.43 -1.71 6.43
N THR A 118 -5.45 -2.15 5.70
CA THR A 118 -5.32 -3.16 4.63
C THR A 118 -4.47 -2.64 3.47
N THR A 119 -4.71 -1.41 3.04
CA THR A 119 -3.96 -0.78 1.94
C THR A 119 -2.49 -0.58 2.32
N THR A 120 -2.21 -0.18 3.56
CA THR A 120 -0.85 -0.03 4.07
C THR A 120 -0.11 -1.37 4.06
N ALA A 121 -0.75 -2.42 4.54
CA ALA A 121 -0.16 -3.78 4.52
C ALA A 121 0.09 -4.26 3.09
N MET A 122 -0.84 -3.99 2.19
CA MET A 122 -0.69 -4.31 0.75
C MET A 122 0.53 -3.62 0.16
N ALA A 123 0.71 -2.33 0.45
CA ALA A 123 1.86 -1.56 -0.04
C ALA A 123 3.17 -2.16 0.43
N PHE A 124 3.31 -2.45 1.73
CA PHE A 124 4.53 -3.02 2.28
C PHE A 124 4.82 -4.41 1.74
N ASP A 125 3.80 -5.25 1.61
CA ASP A 125 3.93 -6.59 1.00
C ASP A 125 4.41 -6.50 -0.45
N TYR A 126 3.82 -5.59 -1.21
CA TYR A 126 4.20 -5.36 -2.61
C TYR A 126 5.64 -4.86 -2.75
N PHE A 127 6.04 -3.91 -1.91
CA PHE A 127 7.42 -3.40 -1.91
C PHE A 127 8.43 -4.49 -1.56
N HIS A 128 8.09 -5.34 -0.60
CA HIS A 128 8.93 -6.48 -0.24
C HIS A 128 9.08 -7.46 -1.42
N LYS A 129 7.98 -7.82 -2.06
CA LYS A 129 7.97 -8.73 -3.23
C LYS A 129 8.75 -8.16 -4.41
N LYS A 130 8.73 -6.85 -4.60
CA LYS A 130 9.45 -6.16 -5.67
C LYS A 130 10.90 -5.82 -5.29
N SER A 131 11.33 -6.18 -4.09
CA SER A 131 12.69 -5.94 -3.61
C SER A 131 13.13 -4.49 -3.74
N VAL A 132 12.27 -3.57 -3.32
CA VAL A 132 12.61 -2.14 -3.37
C VAL A 132 13.75 -1.84 -2.40
N ASP A 133 14.61 -0.91 -2.78
CA ASP A 133 15.72 -0.46 -1.94
C ASP A 133 15.24 0.52 -0.88
N ILE A 134 14.26 1.35 -1.24
CA ILE A 134 13.69 2.36 -0.37
C ILE A 134 12.25 2.65 -0.80
N ALA A 135 11.39 2.95 0.15
CA ALA A 135 10.01 3.36 -0.10
C ALA A 135 9.78 4.79 0.39
N VAL A 136 9.11 5.59 -0.44
CA VAL A 136 8.63 6.92 -0.09
C VAL A 136 7.18 6.80 0.33
N ILE A 137 6.89 7.14 1.57
CA ILE A 137 5.58 6.96 2.20
C ILE A 137 4.99 8.32 2.55
N GLU A 138 3.82 8.58 2.01
CA GLU A 138 3.03 9.78 2.35
C GLU A 138 2.16 9.58 3.59
#